data_fa7a021f3645834992ccff9255e140ed
#
_entry.id   fa7a021f3645834992ccff9255e140ed
#
_cell.length_a   1.000
_cell.length_b   1.000
_cell.length_c   1.000
_cell.angle_alpha   90.00
_cell.angle_beta   90.00
_cell.angle_gamma   90.00
#
_symmetry.space_group_name_H-M   'P 1'
#
loop_
_entity.id
_entity.type
_entity.pdbx_description
1 polymer ?
#
loop_
_entity_poly.entity_id
_entity_poly.type
_entity_poly.pdbx_seq_one_letter_code
_entity_poly.pdbx_strand_id
1 'polypeptide(L)'
;MTCRDTLQCVHEPFGDAFYFGPERLSERYEADEKARAESGFEESTYRTIFDRIDRENTEGKRLFIKDITHYLVPPEHKPASIASSLVQYKRGVGTDLAKTNAHARVDSAHGTTAVPNGDTAAAPNGVSHEAKVEMHEATVPPYPYPTVVEAGNPTVVPTELLSKFHWTFLIRHPRNSIPSYFRCTVPPLDDVTGFYNFMPSEAGYDELRRTFDYLKSIGLVGPKVAGQENEPNGEANGTHVTPPYGAEPVEICVIDADDLLDDPAGIISTYCKSVGIEYSPEMLNWDNEEDHRIAKEKFEKWKGFHEDAIDSRDLKPRAQKKIPKPDDELYAEWVKKFGEEGAKVIKDTVDANVADYEYLKQFAMRV
;
A
#
# COMPACT_ATOMS: atom_id res chain seq x y z
N MET A 1 -12.65 -2.49 -12.94
CA MET A 1 -13.37 -1.50 -13.76
C MET A 1 -14.82 -1.86 -14.00
N THR A 2 -15.10 -3.11 -14.19
CA THR A 2 -16.45 -3.62 -14.48
C THR A 2 -17.38 -3.67 -13.25
N CYS A 3 -16.86 -3.61 -12.01
CA CYS A 3 -17.67 -3.64 -10.77
C CYS A 3 -17.90 -2.25 -10.15
N ARG A 4 -17.97 -1.21 -10.97
CA ARG A 4 -18.09 0.20 -10.50
C ARG A 4 -19.36 0.51 -9.69
N ASP A 5 -20.39 -0.29 -9.84
CA ASP A 5 -21.62 -0.13 -9.08
C ASP A 5 -21.47 -0.56 -7.62
N THR A 6 -20.58 -1.51 -7.34
CA THR A 6 -20.35 -2.10 -6.02
C THR A 6 -19.00 -1.75 -5.41
N LEU A 7 -18.00 -1.46 -6.25
CA LEU A 7 -16.62 -1.17 -5.83
C LEU A 7 -16.18 0.22 -6.28
N GLN A 8 -15.47 0.89 -5.39
CA GLN A 8 -14.69 2.07 -5.70
C GLN A 8 -13.21 1.70 -5.66
N CYS A 9 -12.50 1.90 -6.77
CA CYS A 9 -11.09 1.57 -6.89
C CYS A 9 -10.20 2.75 -6.52
N VAL A 10 -9.24 2.51 -5.63
CA VAL A 10 -8.17 3.46 -5.26
C VAL A 10 -6.84 2.82 -5.64
N HIS A 11 -6.05 3.53 -6.46
CA HIS A 11 -4.81 2.99 -7.02
C HIS A 11 -3.58 3.63 -6.39
N GLU A 12 -2.79 2.83 -5.72
CA GLU A 12 -1.49 3.14 -5.11
C GLU A 12 -1.44 4.46 -4.31
N PRO A 13 -2.35 4.65 -3.34
CA PRO A 13 -2.44 5.91 -2.61
C PRO A 13 -1.23 6.17 -1.71
N PHE A 14 -0.60 5.12 -1.14
CA PHE A 14 0.49 5.28 -0.18
C PHE A 14 1.83 5.66 -0.82
N GLY A 15 1.98 5.50 -2.14
CA GLY A 15 3.14 5.98 -2.87
C GLY A 15 3.39 7.48 -2.72
N ASP A 16 2.35 8.28 -2.47
CA ASP A 16 2.46 9.73 -2.26
C ASP A 16 3.30 10.05 -1.01
N ALA A 17 2.98 9.40 0.12
CA ALA A 17 3.73 9.58 1.36
C ALA A 17 5.11 8.89 1.28
N PHE A 18 5.15 7.69 0.67
CA PHE A 18 6.36 6.88 0.59
C PHE A 18 7.50 7.57 -0.16
N TYR A 19 7.20 8.22 -1.29
CA TYR A 19 8.20 8.87 -2.13
C TYR A 19 8.41 10.34 -1.83
N PHE A 20 7.34 11.10 -1.59
CA PHE A 20 7.38 12.56 -1.67
C PHE A 20 7.17 13.26 -0.33
N GLY A 21 6.41 12.67 0.56
CA GLY A 21 5.96 13.32 1.80
C GLY A 21 7.04 13.50 2.87
N PRO A 22 6.70 14.21 3.98
CA PRO A 22 7.62 14.42 5.09
C PRO A 22 7.92 13.14 5.88
N GLU A 23 7.10 12.11 5.73
CA GLU A 23 7.24 10.79 6.36
C GLU A 23 7.76 9.72 5.38
N ARG A 24 8.36 10.16 4.26
CA ARG A 24 8.84 9.25 3.22
C ARG A 24 9.81 8.20 3.76
N LEU A 25 9.69 7.00 3.20
CA LEU A 25 10.55 5.87 3.52
C LEU A 25 11.56 5.61 2.40
N SER A 26 11.29 6.09 1.18
CA SER A 26 12.18 5.96 0.02
C SER A 26 13.26 7.04 0.02
N GLU A 27 14.48 6.63 -0.38
CA GLU A 27 15.60 7.53 -0.62
C GLU A 27 15.57 8.14 -2.04
N ARG A 28 14.66 7.67 -2.92
CA ARG A 28 14.62 8.02 -4.36
C ARG A 28 14.62 9.52 -4.62
N TYR A 29 13.83 10.26 -3.89
CA TYR A 29 13.71 11.72 -4.04
C TYR A 29 14.22 12.48 -2.81
N GLU A 30 15.05 11.85 -1.96
CA GLU A 30 15.52 12.47 -0.71
C GLU A 30 16.26 13.79 -0.96
N ALA A 31 17.15 13.81 -1.93
CA ALA A 31 17.93 14.98 -2.32
C ALA A 31 17.27 15.85 -3.40
N ASP A 32 16.11 15.45 -3.94
CA ASP A 32 15.45 16.15 -5.05
C ASP A 32 14.19 16.88 -4.57
N GLU A 33 14.41 18.05 -3.93
CA GLU A 33 13.31 18.93 -3.47
C GLU A 33 12.42 19.40 -4.64
N LYS A 34 13.01 19.59 -5.82
CA LYS A 34 12.25 20.03 -6.98
C LYS A 34 11.26 18.97 -7.44
N ALA A 35 11.69 17.72 -7.58
CA ALA A 35 10.80 16.63 -7.96
C ALA A 35 9.70 16.42 -6.91
N ARG A 36 10.00 16.55 -5.61
CA ARG A 36 8.98 16.48 -4.56
C ARG A 36 7.94 17.59 -4.68
N ALA A 37 8.37 18.84 -4.87
CA ALA A 37 7.45 19.98 -5.03
C ALA A 37 6.61 19.85 -6.31
N GLU A 38 7.21 19.45 -7.42
CA GLU A 38 6.53 19.26 -8.71
C GLU A 38 5.53 18.09 -8.69
N SER A 39 5.74 17.10 -7.81
CA SER A 39 4.80 15.98 -7.64
C SER A 39 3.42 16.41 -7.12
N GLY A 40 3.34 17.51 -6.40
CA GLY A 40 2.13 17.96 -5.70
C GLY A 40 1.82 17.14 -4.42
N PHE A 41 2.73 16.24 -4.00
CA PHE A 41 2.54 15.34 -2.84
C PHE A 41 3.58 15.57 -1.73
N GLU A 42 4.36 16.63 -1.78
CA GLU A 42 5.41 16.94 -0.81
C GLU A 42 4.92 17.06 0.64
N GLU A 43 3.63 17.37 0.83
CA GLU A 43 2.98 17.47 2.14
C GLU A 43 2.17 16.21 2.50
N SER A 44 2.22 15.16 1.68
CA SER A 44 1.45 13.94 1.90
C SER A 44 2.01 13.14 3.07
N THR A 45 1.18 12.91 4.08
CA THR A 45 1.46 12.02 5.21
C THR A 45 0.60 10.78 5.13
N TYR A 46 0.93 9.72 5.87
CA TYR A 46 0.06 8.53 5.96
C TYR A 46 -1.34 8.89 6.43
N ARG A 47 -1.46 9.84 7.37
CA ARG A 47 -2.76 10.35 7.83
C ARG A 47 -3.55 11.00 6.70
N THR A 48 -2.95 11.92 5.95
CA THR A 48 -3.66 12.62 4.87
C THR A 48 -4.12 11.66 3.78
N ILE A 49 -3.42 10.54 3.59
CA ILE A 49 -3.84 9.49 2.66
C ILE A 49 -5.05 8.73 3.19
N PHE A 50 -5.06 8.31 4.46
CA PHE A 50 -6.23 7.67 5.06
C PHE A 50 -7.44 8.63 5.06
N ASP A 51 -7.24 9.91 5.42
CA ASP A 51 -8.29 10.94 5.36
C ASP A 51 -8.85 11.12 3.93
N ARG A 52 -7.99 11.01 2.92
CA ARG A 52 -8.41 11.07 1.51
C ARG A 52 -9.21 9.83 1.10
N ILE A 53 -8.75 8.64 1.47
CA ILE A 53 -9.46 7.38 1.21
C ILE A 53 -10.86 7.43 1.85
N ASP A 54 -10.96 7.84 3.11
CA ASP A 54 -12.25 7.96 3.81
C ASP A 54 -13.17 8.99 3.14
N ARG A 55 -12.64 10.14 2.74
CA ARG A 55 -13.41 11.20 2.08
C ARG A 55 -13.87 10.81 0.68
N GLU A 56 -13.07 10.07 -0.08
CA GLU A 56 -13.41 9.61 -1.42
C GLU A 56 -14.33 8.38 -1.40
N ASN A 57 -14.56 7.79 -0.23
CA ASN A 57 -15.46 6.67 -0.09
C ASN A 57 -16.90 7.08 -0.42
N THR A 58 -17.41 6.53 -1.50
CA THR A 58 -18.79 6.78 -1.93
C THR A 58 -19.73 5.88 -1.15
N GLU A 59 -20.78 6.44 -0.57
CA GLU A 59 -21.77 5.72 0.23
C GLU A 59 -22.32 4.48 -0.51
N GLY A 60 -22.35 3.37 0.20
CA GLY A 60 -22.83 2.09 -0.33
C GLY A 60 -21.84 1.30 -1.18
N LYS A 61 -20.63 1.84 -1.43
CA LYS A 61 -19.59 1.12 -2.18
C LYS A 61 -18.49 0.62 -1.25
N ARG A 62 -18.03 -0.59 -1.51
CA ARG A 62 -16.81 -1.12 -0.89
C ARG A 62 -15.58 -0.56 -1.58
N LEU A 63 -14.57 -0.19 -0.81
CA LEU A 63 -13.28 0.24 -1.38
C LEU A 63 -12.45 -0.97 -1.78
N PHE A 64 -11.88 -0.90 -2.97
CA PHE A 64 -10.83 -1.78 -3.45
C PHE A 64 -9.54 -0.96 -3.60
N ILE A 65 -8.59 -1.17 -2.69
CA ILE A 65 -7.32 -0.46 -2.70
C ILE A 65 -6.26 -1.40 -3.26
N LYS A 66 -5.68 -1.07 -4.41
CA LYS A 66 -4.48 -1.71 -4.93
C LYS A 66 -3.29 -0.87 -4.54
N ASP A 67 -2.36 -1.47 -3.82
CA ASP A 67 -1.13 -0.78 -3.43
C ASP A 67 0.08 -1.71 -3.44
N ILE A 68 1.25 -1.16 -3.24
CA ILE A 68 2.50 -1.90 -3.14
C ILE A 68 2.92 -1.94 -1.67
N THR A 69 3.12 -3.15 -1.14
CA THR A 69 3.32 -3.34 0.30
C THR A 69 4.54 -2.59 0.85
N HIS A 70 5.61 -2.47 0.06
CA HIS A 70 6.80 -1.76 0.53
C HIS A 70 6.55 -0.26 0.79
N TYR A 71 5.46 0.32 0.29
CA TYR A 71 5.09 1.69 0.65
C TYR A 71 4.72 1.86 2.13
N LEU A 72 4.44 0.76 2.81
CA LEU A 72 4.09 0.75 4.23
C LEU A 72 5.23 0.28 5.14
N VAL A 73 6.36 -0.17 4.58
CA VAL A 73 7.41 -0.86 5.31
C VAL A 73 8.75 -0.17 5.10
N PRO A 74 9.49 0.18 6.16
CA PRO A 74 10.83 0.70 6.00
C PRO A 74 11.74 -0.28 5.24
N PRO A 75 12.48 0.20 4.20
CA PRO A 75 13.35 -0.64 3.40
C PRO A 75 14.54 -1.15 4.20
N GLU A 76 15.25 -2.14 3.62
CA GLU A 76 16.52 -2.66 4.17
C GLU A 76 16.42 -3.17 5.61
N HIS A 77 15.31 -3.80 5.97
CA HIS A 77 15.03 -4.30 7.32
C HIS A 77 15.15 -3.24 8.43
N LYS A 78 15.08 -1.96 8.11
CA LYS A 78 15.06 -0.90 9.11
C LYS A 78 13.86 -1.11 10.05
N PRO A 79 14.03 -0.92 11.37
CA PRO A 79 12.92 -1.06 12.32
C PRO A 79 11.77 -0.10 11.98
N ALA A 80 10.54 -0.61 11.99
CA ALA A 80 9.37 0.21 11.78
C ALA A 80 9.01 1.01 13.04
N SER A 81 8.61 2.24 12.82
CA SER A 81 7.90 3.06 13.82
C SER A 81 6.63 3.55 13.16
N ILE A 82 5.56 3.64 13.94
CA ILE A 82 4.29 4.17 13.43
C ILE A 82 4.51 5.59 12.91
N ALA A 83 3.98 5.88 11.73
CA ALA A 83 4.10 7.18 11.07
C ALA A 83 3.69 8.31 12.02
N SER A 84 4.50 9.35 12.09
CA SER A 84 4.34 10.42 13.08
C SER A 84 2.98 11.11 13.02
N SER A 85 2.41 11.22 11.83
CA SER A 85 1.07 11.78 11.61
C SER A 85 -0.05 10.94 12.21
N LEU A 86 0.19 9.65 12.44
CA LEU A 86 -0.78 8.71 13.01
C LEU A 86 -0.66 8.58 14.54
N VAL A 87 0.36 9.18 15.17
CA VAL A 87 0.67 9.02 16.60
C VAL A 87 0.28 10.24 17.40
N GLN A 88 -0.29 10.03 18.59
CA GLN A 88 -0.53 11.06 19.57
C GLN A 88 0.66 11.16 20.55
N TYR A 89 1.43 12.22 20.44
CA TYR A 89 2.45 12.50 21.44
C TYR A 89 1.81 13.05 22.71
N LYS A 90 1.97 12.35 23.85
CA LYS A 90 1.63 12.91 25.16
C LYS A 90 2.64 14.01 25.48
N ARG A 91 2.15 15.25 25.72
CA ARG A 91 3.01 16.31 26.27
C ARG A 91 3.50 15.86 27.64
N GLY A 92 4.80 15.59 27.77
CA GLY A 92 5.45 15.51 29.08
C GLY A 92 5.65 16.90 29.65
N VAL A 93 5.65 17.01 30.97
CA VAL A 93 6.04 18.26 31.64
C VAL A 93 7.48 18.57 31.23
N GLY A 94 7.72 19.71 30.54
CA GLY A 94 9.05 20.11 30.08
C GLY A 94 9.43 19.72 28.65
N THR A 95 8.53 19.12 27.87
CA THR A 95 8.78 18.89 26.43
C THR A 95 8.34 20.08 25.61
N ASP A 96 9.32 20.77 25.02
CA ASP A 96 9.09 21.89 24.11
C ASP A 96 8.60 21.34 22.75
N LEU A 97 7.41 21.76 22.31
CA LEU A 97 6.84 21.43 21.01
C LEU A 97 7.67 21.92 19.81
N ALA A 98 8.62 22.83 20.08
CA ALA A 98 9.48 23.44 19.06
C ALA A 98 10.46 22.47 18.40
N LYS A 99 10.67 21.26 18.97
CA LYS A 99 11.62 20.27 18.40
C LYS A 99 11.00 19.25 17.46
N THR A 100 9.67 19.17 17.39
CA THR A 100 8.98 18.25 16.49
C THR A 100 8.50 18.89 15.18
N ASN A 101 8.61 20.22 15.05
CA ASN A 101 8.26 20.97 13.84
C ASN A 101 9.48 21.68 13.24
N ALA A 102 10.63 21.01 13.18
CA ALA A 102 11.86 21.58 12.66
C ALA A 102 11.88 21.83 11.13
N HIS A 103 10.74 21.70 10.45
CA HIS A 103 10.63 22.04 9.03
C HIS A 103 9.42 22.88 8.64
N ALA A 104 8.88 23.69 9.56
CA ALA A 104 7.89 24.68 9.17
C ALA A 104 8.21 26.05 9.78
N ARG A 105 8.66 26.94 8.89
CA ARG A 105 8.71 28.41 8.98
C ARG A 105 9.95 29.07 9.59
N VAL A 106 10.83 29.41 8.70
CA VAL A 106 11.50 30.71 8.69
C VAL A 106 10.57 31.64 7.91
N ASP A 107 9.98 32.64 8.59
CA ASP A 107 9.96 34.01 8.10
C ASP A 107 9.36 34.99 9.07
N SER A 108 10.20 35.97 9.29
CA SER A 108 9.98 37.43 9.41
C SER A 108 9.59 38.01 10.75
N ALA A 109 10.64 38.55 11.31
CA ALA A 109 10.68 39.55 12.34
C ALA A 109 10.09 40.90 11.92
N HIS A 110 9.53 41.59 12.86
CA HIS A 110 9.62 43.02 13.23
C HIS A 110 8.35 43.36 14.02
N GLY A 111 8.35 43.84 15.16
CA GLY A 111 9.09 44.77 15.89
C GLY A 111 8.17 45.47 16.89
N THR A 112 8.67 45.67 18.08
CA THR A 112 8.43 46.78 19.05
C THR A 112 7.17 46.83 19.92
N THR A 113 7.44 46.61 21.20
CA THR A 113 7.26 47.47 22.39
C THR A 113 5.92 47.68 23.07
N ALA A 114 5.99 47.46 24.37
CA ALA A 114 5.44 48.21 25.51
C ALA A 114 4.17 47.71 26.22
N VAL A 115 4.39 47.31 27.45
CA VAL A 115 3.53 47.19 28.62
C VAL A 115 3.04 48.60 29.04
N PRO A 116 2.05 48.89 29.94
CA PRO A 116 1.62 48.09 31.09
C PRO A 116 0.14 48.22 31.57
N ASN A 117 -0.21 47.28 32.53
CA ASN A 117 -1.05 47.44 33.73
C ASN A 117 -2.48 48.01 33.68
N GLY A 118 -3.38 47.31 34.39
CA GLY A 118 -4.51 47.93 35.08
C GLY A 118 -5.70 47.05 35.35
N ASP A 119 -5.70 46.47 36.53
CA ASP A 119 -6.73 46.27 37.55
C ASP A 119 -8.23 46.09 37.23
N THR A 120 -8.76 45.02 37.84
CA THR A 120 -9.95 44.86 38.73
C THR A 120 -11.38 45.02 38.18
N ALA A 121 -12.14 44.00 38.49
CA ALA A 121 -13.39 43.94 39.27
C ALA A 121 -14.62 43.27 38.65
N ALA A 122 -15.07 42.23 39.36
CA ALA A 122 -16.45 41.86 39.70
C ALA A 122 -17.48 41.42 38.63
N ALA A 123 -17.97 40.23 38.85
CA ALA A 123 -19.22 39.63 38.34
C ALA A 123 -20.49 40.39 38.86
N PRO A 124 -21.68 40.18 38.23
CA PRO A 124 -22.56 39.20 38.79
C PRO A 124 -23.43 38.35 37.80
N ASN A 125 -23.81 37.20 38.29
CA ASN A 125 -24.94 36.31 38.07
C ASN A 125 -25.99 36.64 37.00
N GLY A 126 -26.37 35.61 36.24
CA GLY A 126 -27.65 35.59 35.52
C GLY A 126 -27.88 34.38 34.63
N VAL A 127 -28.51 33.36 35.19
CA VAL A 127 -29.51 32.44 34.56
C VAL A 127 -29.07 31.51 33.42
N SER A 128 -29.05 30.25 33.79
CA SER A 128 -29.04 29.05 32.95
C SER A 128 -30.19 28.98 31.96
N HIS A 129 -29.87 28.81 30.69
CA HIS A 129 -30.68 28.04 29.76
C HIS A 129 -29.80 26.90 29.22
N GLU A 130 -30.06 25.71 29.74
CA GLU A 130 -29.57 24.46 29.16
C GLU A 130 -30.23 24.26 27.78
N ALA A 131 -29.54 24.67 26.73
CA ALA A 131 -29.77 24.12 25.42
C ALA A 131 -29.01 22.80 25.36
N LYS A 132 -29.77 21.68 25.42
CA LYS A 132 -29.31 20.36 25.05
C LYS A 132 -28.86 20.43 23.58
N VAL A 133 -27.61 20.70 23.35
CA VAL A 133 -26.95 20.42 22.05
C VAL A 133 -26.79 18.91 22.03
N GLU A 134 -27.60 18.22 21.26
CA GLU A 134 -27.29 16.87 20.79
C GLU A 134 -26.01 16.99 20.00
N MET A 135 -24.91 16.66 20.66
CA MET A 135 -23.66 16.41 19.96
C MET A 135 -23.88 15.15 19.13
N HIS A 136 -24.10 15.32 17.83
CA HIS A 136 -23.76 14.27 16.90
C HIS A 136 -22.31 13.88 17.23
N GLU A 137 -22.10 12.66 17.69
CA GLU A 137 -20.78 12.05 17.73
C GLU A 137 -20.25 12.09 16.29
N ALA A 138 -19.51 13.14 15.97
CA ALA A 138 -18.63 13.12 14.82
C ALA A 138 -17.73 11.92 15.06
N THR A 139 -17.79 10.91 14.19
CA THR A 139 -16.88 9.77 14.19
C THR A 139 -15.46 10.34 14.11
N VAL A 140 -14.83 10.44 15.27
CA VAL A 140 -13.43 10.88 15.35
C VAL A 140 -12.64 9.82 14.61
N PRO A 141 -11.81 10.20 13.61
CA PRO A 141 -10.90 9.24 12.97
C PRO A 141 -10.16 8.45 14.04
N PRO A 142 -9.86 7.16 13.81
CA PRO A 142 -9.27 6.27 14.82
C PRO A 142 -7.90 6.73 15.31
N TYR A 143 -7.29 7.68 14.64
CA TYR A 143 -6.02 8.29 15.04
C TYR A 143 -6.26 9.69 15.66
N PRO A 144 -5.31 10.20 16.46
CA PRO A 144 -3.96 9.68 16.66
C PRO A 144 -3.88 8.49 17.64
N TYR A 145 -3.03 7.53 17.33
CA TYR A 145 -2.79 6.36 18.16
C TYR A 145 -1.80 6.63 19.29
N PRO A 146 -1.92 5.97 20.46
CA PRO A 146 -1.07 6.25 21.62
C PRO A 146 0.33 5.62 21.53
N THR A 147 0.57 4.68 20.62
CA THR A 147 1.82 3.95 20.50
C THR A 147 2.63 4.39 19.31
N VAL A 148 3.94 4.46 19.48
CA VAL A 148 4.92 4.78 18.42
C VAL A 148 5.55 3.54 17.81
N VAL A 149 5.55 2.42 18.52
CA VAL A 149 6.12 1.14 18.07
C VAL A 149 5.22 0.02 18.51
N GLU A 150 4.91 -0.89 17.63
CA GLU A 150 4.17 -2.11 17.91
C GLU A 150 5.07 -3.33 17.67
N ALA A 151 5.16 -4.19 18.67
CA ALA A 151 6.05 -5.36 18.61
C ALA A 151 5.67 -6.28 17.44
N GLY A 152 6.64 -6.53 16.57
CA GLY A 152 6.49 -7.42 15.41
C GLY A 152 5.79 -6.78 14.21
N ASN A 153 5.17 -5.60 14.33
CA ASN A 153 4.59 -4.89 13.19
C ASN A 153 5.70 -4.32 12.30
N PRO A 154 5.86 -4.81 11.05
CA PRO A 154 6.89 -4.32 10.16
C PRO A 154 6.51 -3.01 9.46
N THR A 155 5.26 -2.55 9.62
CA THR A 155 4.72 -1.41 8.90
C THR A 155 4.74 -0.13 9.73
N VAL A 156 4.62 1.00 9.05
CA VAL A 156 4.44 2.31 9.68
C VAL A 156 2.98 2.62 10.03
N VAL A 157 2.09 1.64 9.85
CA VAL A 157 0.65 1.76 10.09
C VAL A 157 0.27 0.96 11.34
N PRO A 158 -0.52 1.53 12.28
CA PRO A 158 -0.94 0.82 13.48
C PRO A 158 -1.77 -0.43 13.18
N THR A 159 -1.59 -1.47 13.97
CA THR A 159 -2.33 -2.73 13.86
C THR A 159 -3.85 -2.52 13.91
N GLU A 160 -4.33 -1.60 14.74
CA GLU A 160 -5.75 -1.23 14.80
C GLU A 160 -6.27 -0.75 13.44
N LEU A 161 -5.47 0.00 12.70
CA LEU A 161 -5.84 0.47 11.37
C LEU A 161 -5.71 -0.65 10.33
N LEU A 162 -4.64 -1.46 10.40
CA LEU A 162 -4.49 -2.65 9.56
C LEU A 162 -5.65 -3.63 9.71
N SER A 163 -6.21 -3.76 10.92
CA SER A 163 -7.33 -4.68 11.21
C SER A 163 -8.66 -4.30 10.56
N LYS A 164 -8.76 -3.10 9.98
CA LYS A 164 -9.96 -2.63 9.26
C LYS A 164 -10.01 -3.07 7.81
N PHE A 165 -8.94 -3.68 7.30
CA PHE A 165 -8.84 -4.07 5.90
C PHE A 165 -8.97 -5.58 5.72
N HIS A 166 -9.61 -5.98 4.62
CA HIS A 166 -9.56 -7.33 4.10
C HIS A 166 -8.31 -7.48 3.23
N TRP A 167 -7.31 -8.19 3.72
CA TRP A 167 -6.02 -8.33 3.06
C TRP A 167 -6.02 -9.42 1.99
N THR A 168 -5.51 -9.09 0.83
CA THR A 168 -5.20 -10.02 -0.26
C THR A 168 -3.82 -9.69 -0.82
N PHE A 169 -3.14 -10.68 -1.40
CA PHE A 169 -1.76 -10.54 -1.83
C PHE A 169 -1.63 -10.95 -3.29
N LEU A 170 -0.88 -10.16 -4.05
CA LEU A 170 -0.55 -10.45 -5.43
C LEU A 170 0.96 -10.64 -5.55
N ILE A 171 1.39 -11.77 -6.08
CA ILE A 171 2.80 -12.09 -6.30
C ILE A 171 3.06 -12.35 -7.78
N ARG A 172 4.30 -12.13 -8.20
CA ARG A 172 4.78 -12.46 -9.52
C ARG A 172 6.22 -12.96 -9.39
N HIS A 173 6.58 -14.01 -10.16
CA HIS A 173 7.94 -14.53 -10.07
C HIS A 173 9.00 -13.44 -10.35
N PRO A 174 10.06 -13.29 -9.51
CA PRO A 174 11.08 -12.25 -9.66
C PRO A 174 11.73 -12.21 -11.05
N ARG A 175 11.88 -13.37 -11.72
CA ARG A 175 12.39 -13.45 -13.11
C ARG A 175 11.54 -12.67 -14.12
N ASN A 176 10.28 -12.37 -13.79
CA ASN A 176 9.36 -11.63 -14.65
C ASN A 176 9.18 -10.18 -14.18
N SER A 177 9.11 -9.94 -12.87
CA SER A 177 8.85 -8.61 -12.30
C SER A 177 10.09 -7.73 -12.31
N ILE A 178 11.25 -8.25 -11.90
CA ILE A 178 12.49 -7.46 -11.78
C ILE A 178 12.95 -6.90 -13.14
N PRO A 179 13.07 -7.70 -14.23
CA PRO A 179 13.45 -7.11 -15.53
C PRO A 179 12.35 -6.17 -16.08
N SER A 180 11.08 -6.38 -15.73
CA SER A 180 10.01 -5.46 -16.10
C SER A 180 10.15 -4.11 -15.38
N TYR A 181 10.46 -4.12 -14.09
CA TYR A 181 10.73 -2.91 -13.33
C TYR A 181 12.02 -2.22 -13.81
N PHE A 182 13.11 -2.98 -14.01
CA PHE A 182 14.37 -2.44 -14.52
C PHE A 182 14.17 -1.69 -15.85
N ARG A 183 13.34 -2.23 -16.75
CA ARG A 183 12.99 -1.56 -18.02
C ARG A 183 12.43 -0.16 -17.81
N CYS A 184 11.69 0.06 -16.74
CA CYS A 184 11.06 1.35 -16.43
C CYS A 184 12.04 2.39 -15.89
N THR A 185 13.29 1.98 -15.57
CA THR A 185 14.33 2.84 -14.98
C THR A 185 15.48 3.13 -15.95
N VAL A 186 15.33 2.76 -17.22
CA VAL A 186 16.31 2.98 -18.27
C VAL A 186 15.66 3.55 -19.53
N PRO A 187 16.42 4.24 -20.42
CA PRO A 187 15.88 4.79 -21.66
C PRO A 187 15.14 3.75 -22.52
N PRO A 188 14.05 4.14 -23.16
CA PRO A 188 13.42 5.48 -23.17
C PRO A 188 12.35 5.67 -22.08
N LEU A 189 12.13 4.70 -21.18
CA LEU A 189 11.01 4.75 -20.22
C LEU A 189 11.33 5.57 -18.97
N ASP A 190 12.57 5.72 -18.59
CA ASP A 190 13.01 6.53 -17.45
C ASP A 190 12.53 7.98 -17.52
N ASP A 191 12.54 8.59 -18.70
CA ASP A 191 11.97 9.94 -18.92
C ASP A 191 10.45 10.00 -18.76
N VAL A 192 9.76 8.89 -19.00
CA VAL A 192 8.30 8.79 -18.86
C VAL A 192 7.90 8.54 -17.40
N THR A 193 8.63 7.67 -16.73
CA THR A 193 8.36 7.25 -15.34
C THR A 193 8.92 8.22 -14.31
N GLY A 194 9.96 8.98 -14.66
CA GLY A 194 10.75 9.77 -13.71
C GLY A 194 11.66 8.94 -12.81
N PHE A 195 11.82 7.64 -13.10
CA PHE A 195 12.67 6.71 -12.33
C PHE A 195 13.98 6.48 -13.07
N TYR A 196 14.95 7.34 -12.81
CA TYR A 196 16.24 7.32 -13.53
C TYR A 196 17.25 6.29 -13.00
N ASN A 197 16.95 5.66 -11.87
CA ASN A 197 17.82 4.65 -11.26
C ASN A 197 17.01 3.44 -10.82
N PHE A 198 17.49 2.25 -11.13
CA PHE A 198 16.95 1.03 -10.56
C PHE A 198 17.38 0.90 -9.10
N MET A 199 16.43 0.67 -8.21
CA MET A 199 16.67 0.48 -6.78
C MET A 199 16.22 -0.92 -6.36
N PRO A 200 17.16 -1.85 -6.08
CA PRO A 200 16.81 -3.21 -5.64
C PRO A 200 15.92 -3.26 -4.39
N SER A 201 16.05 -2.27 -3.49
CA SER A 201 15.23 -2.11 -2.29
C SER A 201 13.73 -1.88 -2.58
N GLU A 202 13.39 -1.51 -3.81
CA GLU A 202 11.98 -1.34 -4.24
C GLU A 202 11.40 -2.61 -4.87
N ALA A 203 12.10 -3.74 -4.82
CA ALA A 203 11.57 -5.03 -5.29
C ALA A 203 10.37 -5.51 -4.45
N GLY A 204 10.37 -5.23 -3.15
CA GLY A 204 9.21 -5.33 -2.27
C GLY A 204 8.85 -6.74 -1.79
N TYR A 205 9.63 -7.78 -2.10
CA TYR A 205 9.30 -9.18 -1.73
C TYR A 205 9.49 -9.47 -0.25
N ASP A 206 10.57 -8.96 0.35
CA ASP A 206 10.83 -9.07 1.78
C ASP A 206 9.75 -8.32 2.57
N GLU A 207 9.42 -7.12 2.17
CA GLU A 207 8.39 -6.29 2.80
C GLU A 207 7.01 -6.97 2.73
N LEU A 208 6.69 -7.55 1.58
CA LEU A 208 5.46 -8.31 1.39
C LEU A 208 5.41 -9.53 2.31
N ARG A 209 6.49 -10.32 2.37
CA ARG A 209 6.59 -11.49 3.23
C ARG A 209 6.49 -11.11 4.70
N ARG A 210 7.23 -10.12 5.17
CA ARG A 210 7.18 -9.67 6.57
C ARG A 210 5.79 -9.19 6.97
N THR A 211 5.12 -8.45 6.08
CA THR A 211 3.75 -8.01 6.32
C THR A 211 2.78 -9.18 6.35
N PHE A 212 2.88 -10.12 5.40
CA PHE A 212 2.07 -11.34 5.38
C PHE A 212 2.26 -12.17 6.67
N ASP A 213 3.50 -12.42 7.07
CA ASP A 213 3.82 -13.19 8.28
C ASP A 213 3.28 -12.50 9.53
N TYR A 214 3.38 -11.17 9.61
CA TYR A 214 2.81 -10.40 10.71
C TYR A 214 1.29 -10.54 10.79
N LEU A 215 0.58 -10.26 9.69
CA LEU A 215 -0.89 -10.35 9.64
C LEU A 215 -1.39 -11.76 9.96
N LYS A 216 -0.66 -12.79 9.53
CA LYS A 216 -0.92 -14.19 9.87
C LYS A 216 -0.66 -14.47 11.35
N SER A 217 0.43 -13.97 11.91
CA SER A 217 0.81 -14.20 13.32
C SER A 217 -0.18 -13.62 14.31
N ILE A 218 -0.85 -12.52 13.93
CA ILE A 218 -1.89 -11.87 14.76
C ILE A 218 -3.32 -12.32 14.39
N GLY A 219 -3.46 -13.30 13.49
CA GLY A 219 -4.73 -13.90 13.12
C GLY A 219 -5.63 -13.07 12.20
N LEU A 220 -5.15 -11.97 11.62
CA LEU A 220 -5.93 -11.19 10.65
C LEU A 220 -6.10 -11.93 9.33
N VAL A 221 -5.16 -12.79 8.93
CA VAL A 221 -5.29 -13.66 7.77
C VAL A 221 -5.03 -15.13 8.16
N GLY A 222 -5.80 -16.03 7.58
CA GLY A 222 -5.69 -17.47 7.79
C GLY A 222 -6.56 -18.00 8.95
N PRO A 223 -6.39 -19.29 9.33
CA PRO A 223 -5.45 -20.27 8.75
C PRO A 223 -5.88 -20.84 7.39
N LYS A 224 -7.14 -20.68 7.01
CA LYS A 224 -7.69 -21.21 5.74
C LYS A 224 -7.09 -20.46 4.55
N VAL A 225 -6.75 -21.20 3.48
CA VAL A 225 -6.25 -20.65 2.22
C VAL A 225 -7.39 -20.65 1.19
N ALA A 226 -7.61 -19.52 0.52
CA ALA A 226 -8.63 -19.37 -0.50
C ALA A 226 -8.44 -20.38 -1.66
N GLY A 227 -9.53 -21.00 -2.11
CA GLY A 227 -9.52 -21.99 -3.17
C GLY A 227 -9.03 -23.38 -2.73
N GLN A 228 -8.59 -23.58 -1.50
CA GLN A 228 -8.28 -24.90 -0.97
C GLN A 228 -9.48 -25.42 -0.19
N GLU A 229 -10.08 -26.53 -0.66
CA GLU A 229 -11.08 -27.24 0.13
C GLU A 229 -10.40 -27.77 1.40
N ASN A 230 -11.06 -27.63 2.54
CA ASN A 230 -10.55 -28.18 3.78
C ASN A 230 -10.39 -29.70 3.60
N GLU A 231 -9.17 -30.18 3.66
CA GLU A 231 -8.91 -31.61 3.91
C GLU A 231 -9.63 -31.95 5.23
N PRO A 232 -10.60 -32.89 5.23
CA PRO A 232 -11.42 -33.17 6.42
C PRO A 232 -10.64 -33.70 7.63
N ASN A 233 -9.33 -33.87 7.53
CA ASN A 233 -8.44 -34.38 8.56
C ASN A 233 -7.15 -33.59 8.78
N GLY A 234 -7.04 -32.40 8.22
CA GLY A 234 -5.98 -31.48 8.64
C GLY A 234 -6.31 -30.98 10.04
N GLU A 235 -5.79 -31.63 11.07
CA GLU A 235 -5.73 -31.03 12.41
C GLU A 235 -5.12 -29.65 12.23
N ALA A 236 -5.95 -28.63 12.47
CA ALA A 236 -5.47 -27.26 12.64
C ALA A 236 -4.60 -27.23 13.91
N ASN A 237 -3.37 -27.76 13.83
CA ASN A 237 -2.33 -27.65 14.85
C ASN A 237 -1.78 -26.22 14.94
N GLY A 238 -2.54 -25.24 14.46
CA GLY A 238 -2.29 -23.84 14.74
C GLY A 238 -3.13 -23.42 15.94
N THR A 239 -2.48 -22.94 16.99
CA THR A 239 -3.15 -22.18 18.05
C THR A 239 -4.09 -21.16 17.38
N HIS A 240 -5.39 -21.29 17.66
CA HIS A 240 -6.38 -20.33 17.16
C HIS A 240 -6.03 -18.96 17.76
N VAL A 241 -5.43 -18.10 16.93
CA VAL A 241 -5.11 -16.74 17.33
C VAL A 241 -6.36 -15.90 17.10
N THR A 242 -6.87 -15.30 18.16
CA THR A 242 -7.98 -14.35 18.04
C THR A 242 -7.45 -13.05 17.45
N PRO A 243 -8.02 -12.57 16.34
CA PRO A 243 -7.62 -11.29 15.75
C PRO A 243 -7.78 -10.14 16.75
N PRO A 244 -6.89 -9.15 16.72
CA PRO A 244 -6.98 -7.98 17.58
C PRO A 244 -8.17 -7.07 17.15
N TYR A 245 -8.58 -6.20 18.06
CA TYR A 245 -9.57 -5.15 17.81
C TYR A 245 -10.95 -5.66 17.32
N GLY A 246 -11.30 -6.90 17.60
CA GLY A 246 -12.57 -7.50 17.19
C GLY A 246 -12.71 -7.71 15.69
N ALA A 247 -11.60 -7.74 14.97
CA ALA A 247 -11.59 -8.06 13.55
C ALA A 247 -11.98 -9.54 13.33
N GLU A 248 -12.64 -9.80 12.21
CA GLU A 248 -12.86 -11.18 11.75
C GLU A 248 -11.68 -11.64 10.89
N PRO A 249 -11.18 -12.87 11.10
CA PRO A 249 -10.09 -13.40 10.29
C PRO A 249 -10.57 -13.63 8.86
N VAL A 250 -9.72 -13.26 7.89
CA VAL A 250 -9.99 -13.53 6.48
C VAL A 250 -9.14 -14.69 5.98
N GLU A 251 -9.56 -15.35 4.91
CA GLU A 251 -8.78 -16.41 4.28
C GLU A 251 -7.44 -15.85 3.79
N ILE A 252 -6.39 -16.67 3.81
CA ILE A 252 -5.16 -16.36 3.10
C ILE A 252 -5.46 -16.35 1.61
N CYS A 253 -5.46 -15.18 0.99
CA CYS A 253 -5.73 -14.98 -0.42
C CYS A 253 -4.47 -14.47 -1.10
N VAL A 254 -3.65 -15.37 -1.63
CA VAL A 254 -2.46 -15.07 -2.42
C VAL A 254 -2.74 -15.43 -3.88
N ILE A 255 -2.62 -14.44 -4.77
CA ILE A 255 -2.78 -14.61 -6.22
C ILE A 255 -1.40 -14.58 -6.85
N ASP A 256 -1.03 -15.64 -7.56
CA ASP A 256 0.14 -15.63 -8.41
C ASP A 256 -0.23 -15.15 -9.81
N ALA A 257 0.54 -14.20 -10.32
CA ALA A 257 0.28 -13.61 -11.64
C ALA A 257 0.38 -14.62 -12.80
N ASP A 258 1.23 -15.63 -12.66
CA ASP A 258 1.35 -16.67 -13.71
C ASP A 258 0.14 -17.61 -13.67
N ASP A 259 -0.35 -17.99 -12.48
CA ASP A 259 -1.58 -18.80 -12.35
C ASP A 259 -2.80 -18.00 -12.85
N LEU A 260 -2.87 -16.69 -12.52
CA LEU A 260 -3.92 -15.79 -13.03
C LEU A 260 -3.95 -15.74 -14.56
N LEU A 261 -2.80 -15.71 -15.20
CA LEU A 261 -2.71 -15.68 -16.66
C LEU A 261 -2.97 -17.04 -17.29
N ASP A 262 -2.83 -18.14 -16.55
CA ASP A 262 -3.15 -19.49 -17.04
C ASP A 262 -4.65 -19.80 -16.94
N ASP A 263 -5.31 -19.39 -15.85
CA ASP A 263 -6.76 -19.54 -15.64
C ASP A 263 -7.38 -18.29 -15.01
N PRO A 264 -7.59 -17.22 -15.79
CA PRO A 264 -8.18 -15.97 -15.28
C PRO A 264 -9.57 -16.18 -14.67
N ALA A 265 -10.41 -16.99 -15.30
CA ALA A 265 -11.80 -17.17 -14.86
C ALA A 265 -11.86 -17.90 -13.51
N GLY A 266 -11.11 -18.99 -13.37
CA GLY A 266 -11.04 -19.75 -12.12
C GLY A 266 -10.45 -18.90 -10.98
N ILE A 267 -9.32 -18.24 -11.21
CA ILE A 267 -8.66 -17.40 -10.20
C ILE A 267 -9.55 -16.23 -9.78
N ILE A 268 -10.13 -15.46 -10.70
CA ILE A 268 -10.98 -14.32 -10.36
C ILE A 268 -12.28 -14.77 -9.69
N SER A 269 -12.88 -15.89 -10.11
CA SER A 269 -14.06 -16.46 -9.45
C SER A 269 -13.76 -16.84 -7.99
N THR A 270 -12.64 -17.52 -7.77
CA THR A 270 -12.19 -17.93 -6.42
C THR A 270 -11.83 -16.71 -5.56
N TYR A 271 -11.18 -15.72 -6.14
CA TYR A 271 -10.92 -14.43 -5.49
C TYR A 271 -12.23 -13.76 -5.05
N CYS A 272 -13.18 -13.62 -5.96
CA CYS A 272 -14.48 -12.98 -5.67
C CYS A 272 -15.20 -13.71 -4.52
N LYS A 273 -15.17 -15.05 -4.51
CA LYS A 273 -15.73 -15.86 -3.41
C LYS A 273 -15.05 -15.56 -2.08
N SER A 274 -13.71 -15.51 -2.05
CA SER A 274 -12.93 -15.24 -0.84
C SER A 274 -13.19 -13.84 -0.27
N VAL A 275 -13.35 -12.83 -1.13
CA VAL A 275 -13.59 -11.45 -0.69
C VAL A 275 -15.08 -11.09 -0.58
N GLY A 276 -16.00 -12.03 -0.86
CA GLY A 276 -17.44 -11.79 -0.73
C GLY A 276 -18.00 -10.87 -1.83
N ILE A 277 -17.53 -11.02 -3.07
CA ILE A 277 -18.02 -10.31 -4.26
C ILE A 277 -18.61 -11.32 -5.22
N GLU A 278 -19.73 -10.99 -5.87
CA GLU A 278 -20.32 -11.82 -6.91
C GLU A 278 -19.44 -11.77 -8.16
N TYR A 279 -19.04 -12.96 -8.63
CA TYR A 279 -18.27 -13.07 -9.87
C TYR A 279 -19.16 -12.95 -11.09
N SER A 280 -18.68 -12.23 -12.09
CA SER A 280 -19.30 -12.18 -13.42
C SER A 280 -18.21 -12.30 -14.49
N PRO A 281 -18.45 -13.06 -15.58
CA PRO A 281 -17.50 -13.17 -16.70
C PRO A 281 -17.13 -11.83 -17.34
N GLU A 282 -18.00 -10.83 -17.26
CA GLU A 282 -17.76 -9.47 -17.74
C GLU A 282 -16.59 -8.79 -17.01
N MET A 283 -16.22 -9.28 -15.81
CA MET A 283 -15.03 -8.79 -15.09
C MET A 283 -13.72 -9.02 -15.86
N LEU A 284 -13.73 -9.97 -16.79
CA LEU A 284 -12.58 -10.29 -17.62
C LEU A 284 -12.52 -9.51 -18.93
N ASN A 285 -13.49 -8.61 -19.16
CA ASN A 285 -13.58 -7.83 -20.39
C ASN A 285 -13.80 -6.34 -20.07
N TRP A 286 -12.99 -5.46 -20.66
CA TRP A 286 -13.09 -4.00 -20.53
C TRP A 286 -12.88 -3.32 -21.88
N ASP A 287 -13.43 -3.92 -22.94
CA ASP A 287 -13.30 -3.50 -24.33
C ASP A 287 -14.20 -2.32 -24.72
N ASN A 288 -14.50 -1.41 -23.81
CA ASN A 288 -15.26 -0.21 -24.15
C ASN A 288 -14.47 1.07 -23.89
N GLU A 289 -14.79 2.14 -24.60
CA GLU A 289 -14.06 3.41 -24.53
C GLU A 289 -14.09 4.04 -23.14
N GLU A 290 -15.17 3.87 -22.39
CA GLU A 290 -15.31 4.42 -21.05
C GLU A 290 -14.41 3.69 -20.05
N ASP A 291 -14.28 2.36 -20.12
CA ASP A 291 -13.38 1.59 -19.29
C ASP A 291 -11.91 1.95 -19.56
N HIS A 292 -11.54 2.14 -20.83
CA HIS A 292 -10.20 2.60 -21.21
C HIS A 292 -9.92 4.02 -20.71
N ARG A 293 -10.89 4.94 -20.82
CA ARG A 293 -10.74 6.29 -20.30
C ARG A 293 -10.50 6.30 -18.80
N ILE A 294 -11.30 5.53 -18.04
CA ILE A 294 -11.16 5.42 -16.59
C ILE A 294 -9.85 4.74 -16.20
N ALA A 295 -9.44 3.69 -16.95
CA ALA A 295 -8.15 3.06 -16.75
C ALA A 295 -7.03 4.10 -16.86
N LYS A 296 -6.98 4.83 -17.95
CA LYS A 296 -5.99 5.87 -18.16
C LYS A 296 -5.94 6.90 -17.04
N GLU A 297 -7.09 7.42 -16.62
CA GLU A 297 -7.18 8.38 -15.51
C GLU A 297 -6.62 7.80 -14.19
N LYS A 298 -6.97 6.56 -13.87
CA LYS A 298 -6.53 5.93 -12.61
C LYS A 298 -5.05 5.55 -12.59
N PHE A 299 -4.46 5.29 -13.76
CA PHE A 299 -3.05 4.92 -13.88
C PHE A 299 -2.13 6.09 -14.27
N GLU A 300 -2.68 7.28 -14.58
CA GLU A 300 -1.90 8.44 -15.04
C GLU A 300 -0.74 8.81 -14.11
N LYS A 301 -0.95 8.67 -12.80
CA LYS A 301 0.08 8.95 -11.78
C LYS A 301 1.34 8.10 -11.96
N TRP A 302 1.20 6.84 -12.38
CA TRP A 302 2.30 5.89 -12.59
C TRP A 302 2.46 5.56 -14.08
N LYS A 303 2.49 6.61 -14.91
CA LYS A 303 2.69 6.49 -16.34
C LYS A 303 4.00 5.77 -16.66
N GLY A 304 3.98 4.91 -17.67
CA GLY A 304 5.13 4.09 -18.07
C GLY A 304 5.22 2.72 -17.39
N PHE A 305 4.52 2.52 -16.26
CA PHE A 305 4.52 1.24 -15.56
C PHE A 305 3.38 0.30 -15.95
N HIS A 306 2.27 0.84 -16.47
CA HIS A 306 1.01 0.11 -16.63
C HIS A 306 0.45 0.09 -18.06
N GLU A 307 1.19 0.58 -19.06
CA GLU A 307 0.74 0.70 -20.45
C GLU A 307 0.20 -0.62 -21.00
N ASP A 308 0.91 -1.73 -20.75
CA ASP A 308 0.49 -3.06 -21.22
C ASP A 308 -0.92 -3.44 -20.68
N ALA A 309 -1.24 -3.02 -19.45
CA ALA A 309 -2.54 -3.26 -18.84
C ALA A 309 -3.60 -2.30 -19.36
N ILE A 310 -3.24 -1.03 -19.54
CA ILE A 310 -4.13 0.02 -20.06
C ILE A 310 -4.53 -0.27 -21.49
N ASP A 311 -3.61 -0.73 -22.33
CA ASP A 311 -3.83 -1.02 -23.75
C ASP A 311 -4.54 -2.37 -23.96
N SER A 312 -4.61 -3.22 -22.92
CA SER A 312 -5.34 -4.48 -23.00
C SER A 312 -6.86 -4.25 -23.00
N ARG A 313 -7.61 -5.22 -23.53
CA ARG A 313 -9.07 -5.15 -23.63
C ARG A 313 -9.77 -6.25 -22.86
N ASP A 314 -9.03 -7.29 -22.53
CA ASP A 314 -9.53 -8.44 -21.80
C ASP A 314 -8.39 -9.18 -21.10
N LEU A 315 -8.78 -10.08 -20.19
CA LEU A 315 -7.90 -11.04 -19.55
C LEU A 315 -8.28 -12.44 -20.01
N LYS A 316 -7.57 -12.96 -21.01
CA LYS A 316 -7.76 -14.29 -21.56
C LYS A 316 -6.69 -15.27 -21.07
N PRO A 317 -7.05 -16.56 -20.96
CA PRO A 317 -6.04 -17.59 -20.70
C PRO A 317 -4.93 -17.55 -21.74
N ARG A 318 -3.71 -17.77 -21.31
CA ARG A 318 -2.58 -17.97 -22.25
C ARG A 318 -2.84 -19.19 -23.12
N ALA A 319 -2.51 -19.08 -24.42
CA ALA A 319 -2.65 -20.19 -25.38
C ALA A 319 -1.81 -21.41 -24.98
N GLN A 320 -0.71 -21.21 -24.28
CA GLN A 320 0.17 -22.26 -23.76
C GLN A 320 0.72 -21.85 -22.39
N LYS A 321 0.80 -22.82 -21.47
CA LYS A 321 1.48 -22.61 -20.19
C LYS A 321 2.92 -22.20 -20.44
N LYS A 322 3.38 -21.20 -19.70
CA LYS A 322 4.74 -20.71 -19.81
C LYS A 322 5.71 -21.77 -19.28
N ILE A 323 6.54 -22.30 -20.16
CA ILE A 323 7.65 -23.17 -19.75
C ILE A 323 8.77 -22.25 -19.22
N PRO A 324 9.23 -22.44 -17.97
CA PRO A 324 10.36 -21.68 -17.46
C PRO A 324 11.60 -21.87 -18.33
N LYS A 325 12.20 -20.78 -18.77
CA LYS A 325 13.47 -20.83 -19.48
C LYS A 325 14.60 -21.16 -18.50
N PRO A 326 15.66 -21.85 -18.96
CA PRO A 326 16.90 -22.01 -18.19
C PRO A 326 17.51 -20.64 -17.79
N ASP A 327 18.22 -20.63 -16.67
CA ASP A 327 18.75 -19.38 -16.11
C ASP A 327 19.81 -18.72 -17.02
N ASP A 328 20.61 -19.53 -17.71
CA ASP A 328 21.61 -19.08 -18.68
C ASP A 328 20.97 -18.44 -19.92
N GLU A 329 19.86 -18.97 -20.40
CA GLU A 329 19.09 -18.39 -21.50
C GLU A 329 18.48 -17.05 -21.10
N LEU A 330 17.87 -16.99 -19.91
CA LEU A 330 17.30 -15.74 -19.36
C LEU A 330 18.37 -14.68 -19.17
N TYR A 331 19.53 -15.05 -18.62
CA TYR A 331 20.64 -14.11 -18.43
C TYR A 331 21.13 -13.57 -19.77
N ALA A 332 21.28 -14.43 -20.78
CA ALA A 332 21.68 -13.99 -22.13
C ALA A 332 20.66 -13.02 -22.76
N GLU A 333 19.37 -13.23 -22.53
CA GLU A 333 18.33 -12.29 -22.96
C GLU A 333 18.45 -10.94 -22.25
N TRP A 334 18.72 -10.93 -20.93
CA TRP A 334 18.93 -9.69 -20.19
C TRP A 334 20.18 -8.96 -20.64
N VAL A 335 21.30 -9.67 -20.90
CA VAL A 335 22.51 -9.07 -21.47
C VAL A 335 22.22 -8.41 -22.81
N LYS A 336 21.51 -9.12 -23.70
CA LYS A 336 21.13 -8.56 -25.01
C LYS A 336 20.26 -7.29 -24.88
N LYS A 337 19.40 -7.22 -23.87
CA LYS A 337 18.40 -6.15 -23.71
C LYS A 337 18.93 -4.98 -22.89
N PHE A 338 19.72 -5.24 -21.87
CA PHE A 338 20.11 -4.26 -20.86
C PHE A 338 21.64 -4.11 -20.67
N GLY A 339 22.43 -4.85 -21.45
CA GLY A 339 23.88 -4.92 -21.29
C GLY A 339 24.31 -5.79 -20.11
N GLU A 340 25.62 -6.05 -20.01
CA GLU A 340 26.21 -6.92 -18.95
C GLU A 340 25.91 -6.39 -17.52
N GLU A 341 26.07 -5.07 -17.32
CA GLU A 341 25.85 -4.44 -16.01
C GLU A 341 24.38 -4.54 -15.59
N GLY A 342 23.45 -4.20 -16.50
CA GLY A 342 22.01 -4.31 -16.24
C GLY A 342 21.57 -5.75 -15.98
N ALA A 343 22.06 -6.72 -16.77
CA ALA A 343 21.78 -8.13 -16.59
C ALA A 343 22.27 -8.64 -15.23
N LYS A 344 23.48 -8.21 -14.81
CA LYS A 344 24.02 -8.57 -13.50
C LYS A 344 23.15 -8.04 -12.35
N VAL A 345 22.76 -6.77 -12.39
CA VAL A 345 21.90 -6.16 -11.38
C VAL A 345 20.55 -6.87 -11.32
N ILE A 346 19.96 -7.17 -12.48
CA ILE A 346 18.69 -7.94 -12.56
C ILE A 346 18.87 -9.31 -11.92
N LYS A 347 19.92 -10.05 -12.29
CA LYS A 347 20.19 -11.39 -11.75
C LYS A 347 20.36 -11.37 -10.24
N ASP A 348 21.22 -10.50 -9.73
CA ASP A 348 21.48 -10.38 -8.29
C ASP A 348 20.18 -10.05 -7.53
N THR A 349 19.33 -9.17 -8.08
CA THR A 349 18.05 -8.82 -7.47
C THR A 349 17.04 -9.98 -7.55
N VAL A 350 17.00 -10.70 -8.68
CA VAL A 350 16.15 -11.90 -8.83
C VAL A 350 16.53 -12.94 -7.78
N ASP A 351 17.82 -13.27 -7.70
CA ASP A 351 18.33 -14.30 -6.77
C ASP A 351 18.04 -13.94 -5.30
N ALA A 352 18.11 -12.67 -4.94
CA ALA A 352 17.81 -12.18 -3.60
C ALA A 352 16.31 -12.33 -3.21
N ASN A 353 15.40 -12.34 -4.20
CA ASN A 353 13.95 -12.29 -3.93
C ASN A 353 13.20 -13.60 -4.23
N VAL A 354 13.87 -14.60 -4.83
CA VAL A 354 13.22 -15.91 -5.15
C VAL A 354 12.72 -16.62 -3.91
N ALA A 355 13.49 -16.62 -2.80
CA ALA A 355 13.12 -17.33 -1.59
C ALA A 355 11.82 -16.79 -0.95
N ASP A 356 11.61 -15.48 -0.98
CA ASP A 356 10.40 -14.85 -0.45
C ASP A 356 9.19 -15.10 -1.37
N TYR A 357 9.41 -15.07 -2.69
CA TYR A 357 8.38 -15.47 -3.63
C TYR A 357 7.95 -16.93 -3.43
N GLU A 358 8.91 -17.86 -3.37
CA GLU A 358 8.63 -19.29 -3.19
C GLU A 358 7.92 -19.59 -1.87
N TYR A 359 8.26 -18.84 -0.83
CA TYR A 359 7.55 -18.91 0.45
C TYR A 359 6.07 -18.50 0.30
N LEU A 360 5.81 -17.35 -0.31
CA LEU A 360 4.44 -16.86 -0.52
C LEU A 360 3.66 -17.74 -1.51
N LYS A 361 4.32 -18.30 -2.51
CA LYS A 361 3.72 -19.21 -3.51
C LYS A 361 3.10 -20.46 -2.88
N GLN A 362 3.59 -20.91 -1.72
CA GLN A 362 2.99 -22.05 -1.00
C GLN A 362 1.55 -21.77 -0.55
N PHE A 363 1.19 -20.51 -0.40
CA PHE A 363 -0.14 -20.05 -0.02
C PHE A 363 -0.98 -19.58 -1.21
N ALA A 364 -0.49 -19.73 -2.43
CA ALA A 364 -1.24 -19.31 -3.61
C ALA A 364 -2.55 -20.09 -3.73
N MET A 365 -3.59 -19.38 -4.17
CA MET A 365 -4.89 -20.00 -4.48
C MET A 365 -4.71 -21.12 -5.51
N ARG A 366 -5.51 -22.18 -5.36
CA ARG A 366 -5.62 -23.27 -6.31
C ARG A 366 -7.05 -23.31 -6.85
N VAL A 367 -7.18 -23.55 -8.16
CA VAL A 367 -8.45 -23.64 -8.89
C VAL A 367 -8.45 -24.88 -9.77
#